data_dded5d747ae9fddd00b78a1c3cc65981
#
_entry.id   dded5d747ae9fddd00b78a1c3cc65981
#
_cell.length_a   1.000
_cell.length_b   1.000
_cell.length_c   1.000
_cell.angle_alpha   90.00
_cell.angle_beta   90.00
_cell.angle_gamma   90.00
#
_symmetry.space_group_name_H-M   'P 1'
#
loop_
_entity.id
_entity.type
_entity.pdbx_description
1 polymer ?
#
loop_
_entity_poly.entity_id
_entity_poly.type
_entity_poly.pdbx_seq_one_letter_code
_entity_poly.pdbx_strand_id
1 'polypeptide(L)'
;DILEYISIRKDITDIIELHKEIEETQREIIYKMGEIGESRSNETGNHVKRVAEYSRLLAILYGLDEKESEILFTASPMHDIGKVGVPDSILNKPGKLDENEWKIMRKHSVIGYNILKNSKREILKAAAIVAMTHHEKWDGNGYPRNLKGEDIHIYGRITAIADVFDALGSDRCYKKAWEDEA
;
A
#
# COMPACT_ATOMS: atom_id res chain seq x y z
N ASP A 1 -0.91 -44.04 -44.90
CA ASP A 1 -0.21 -42.77 -44.72
C ASP A 1 0.20 -42.68 -43.27
N ILE A 2 1.51 -42.83 -43.04
CA ILE A 2 2.11 -42.69 -41.72
C ILE A 2 2.32 -41.16 -41.51
N LEU A 3 1.55 -40.61 -40.61
CA LEU A 3 1.78 -39.25 -40.15
C LEU A 3 2.92 -39.28 -39.13
N GLU A 4 4.08 -38.74 -39.49
CA GLU A 4 5.18 -38.55 -38.57
C GLU A 4 4.87 -37.38 -37.62
N TYR A 5 4.85 -37.64 -36.29
CA TYR A 5 4.71 -36.64 -35.26
C TYR A 5 6.09 -36.34 -34.68
N ILE A 6 6.50 -35.07 -34.77
CA ILE A 6 7.70 -34.59 -34.06
C ILE A 6 7.22 -33.94 -32.77
N SER A 7 7.66 -34.46 -31.61
CA SER A 7 7.45 -33.87 -30.31
C SER A 7 8.71 -33.18 -29.84
N ILE A 8 8.66 -31.86 -29.64
CA ILE A 8 9.72 -31.07 -29.05
C ILE A 8 9.39 -30.81 -27.60
N ARG A 9 10.21 -31.27 -26.65
CA ARG A 9 10.11 -30.96 -25.23
C ARG A 9 11.25 -30.05 -24.84
N LYS A 10 10.92 -28.96 -24.18
CA LYS A 10 11.89 -28.02 -23.57
C LYS A 10 11.71 -28.08 -22.07
N ASP A 11 12.77 -28.31 -21.33
CA ASP A 11 12.78 -28.10 -19.90
C ASP A 11 12.78 -26.59 -19.62
N ILE A 12 11.82 -26.12 -18.84
CA ILE A 12 11.66 -24.71 -18.47
C ILE A 12 11.73 -24.52 -16.96
N THR A 13 12.18 -25.53 -16.21
CA THR A 13 12.23 -25.50 -14.74
C THR A 13 13.06 -24.31 -14.27
N ASP A 14 14.27 -24.15 -14.79
CA ASP A 14 15.15 -23.02 -14.41
C ASP A 14 14.50 -21.65 -14.72
N ILE A 15 13.71 -21.57 -15.81
CA ILE A 15 13.02 -20.32 -16.18
C ILE A 15 11.92 -20.01 -15.18
N ILE A 16 11.17 -21.03 -14.75
CA ILE A 16 10.09 -20.86 -13.74
C ILE A 16 10.68 -20.49 -12.38
N GLU A 17 11.77 -21.17 -11.97
CA GLU A 17 12.45 -20.86 -10.71
C GLU A 17 13.00 -19.43 -10.69
N LEU A 18 13.70 -19.03 -11.77
CA LEU A 18 14.21 -17.66 -11.90
C LEU A 18 13.08 -16.61 -11.89
N HIS A 19 11.95 -16.92 -12.55
CA HIS A 19 10.80 -16.01 -12.57
C HIS A 19 10.23 -15.80 -11.15
N LYS A 20 10.12 -16.89 -10.40
CA LYS A 20 9.65 -16.86 -9.01
C LYS A 20 10.61 -16.06 -8.12
N GLU A 21 11.93 -16.27 -8.26
CA GLU A 21 12.95 -15.51 -7.52
C GLU A 21 12.86 -14.00 -7.82
N ILE A 22 12.65 -13.65 -9.08
CA ILE A 22 12.45 -12.23 -9.48
C ILE A 22 11.20 -11.65 -8.83
N GLU A 23 10.08 -12.37 -8.81
CA GLU A 23 8.83 -11.90 -8.18
C GLU A 23 9.00 -11.74 -6.67
N GLU A 24 9.63 -12.69 -6.00
CA GLU A 24 9.92 -12.63 -4.57
C GLU A 24 10.85 -11.43 -4.24
N THR A 25 11.90 -11.24 -5.03
CA THR A 25 12.83 -10.10 -4.88
C THR A 25 12.11 -8.77 -5.10
N GLN A 26 11.26 -8.66 -6.12
CA GLN A 26 10.48 -7.44 -6.37
C GLN A 26 9.57 -7.13 -5.18
N ARG A 27 8.89 -8.14 -4.63
CA ARG A 27 8.03 -8.00 -3.46
C ARG A 27 8.81 -7.53 -2.23
N GLU A 28 9.97 -8.12 -1.98
CA GLU A 28 10.84 -7.73 -0.87
C GLU A 28 11.28 -6.26 -0.99
N ILE A 29 11.71 -5.83 -2.19
CA ILE A 29 12.09 -4.43 -2.43
C ILE A 29 10.92 -3.48 -2.16
N ILE A 30 9.71 -3.82 -2.59
CA ILE A 30 8.52 -2.99 -2.36
C ILE A 30 8.20 -2.89 -0.87
N TYR A 31 8.29 -3.99 -0.13
CA TYR A 31 8.13 -3.96 1.33
C TYR A 31 9.17 -3.07 2.00
N LYS A 32 10.44 -3.19 1.59
CA LYS A 32 11.52 -2.33 2.10
C LYS A 32 11.30 -0.86 1.79
N MET A 33 10.75 -0.53 0.63
CA MET A 33 10.36 0.84 0.30
C MET A 33 9.24 1.35 1.22
N GLY A 34 8.24 0.53 1.51
CA GLY A 34 7.18 0.84 2.48
C GLY A 34 7.75 1.08 3.89
N GLU A 35 8.61 0.17 4.36
CA GLU A 35 9.31 0.30 5.64
C GLU A 35 10.14 1.58 5.73
N ILE A 36 10.79 2.02 4.65
CA ILE A 36 11.53 3.29 4.61
C ILE A 36 10.57 4.49 4.75
N GLY A 37 9.41 4.44 4.11
CA GLY A 37 8.36 5.47 4.28
C GLY A 37 7.97 5.63 5.74
N GLU A 38 7.78 4.51 6.44
CA GLU A 38 7.37 4.47 7.84
C GLU A 38 8.50 4.63 8.85
N SER A 39 9.75 4.30 8.51
CA SER A 39 10.89 4.32 9.43
C SER A 39 11.19 5.69 10.04
N ARG A 40 10.72 6.75 9.39
CA ARG A 40 10.84 8.14 9.87
C ARG A 40 9.69 8.55 10.80
N SER A 41 8.55 7.87 10.74
CA SER A 41 7.47 7.97 11.71
C SER A 41 7.64 6.80 12.69
N ASN A 42 7.43 6.97 13.97
CA ASN A 42 7.62 5.95 15.01
C ASN A 42 6.75 4.68 14.83
N GLU A 43 6.38 4.34 13.58
CA GLU A 43 5.63 3.16 13.23
C GLU A 43 6.58 1.99 12.92
N THR A 44 6.15 0.78 13.24
CA THR A 44 7.00 -0.41 13.09
C THR A 44 6.82 -1.04 11.71
N GLY A 45 7.87 -1.66 11.14
CA GLY A 45 7.79 -2.39 9.88
C GLY A 45 6.70 -3.50 9.86
N ASN A 46 6.25 -3.95 11.04
CA ASN A 46 5.13 -4.87 11.15
C ASN A 46 3.78 -4.26 10.73
N HIS A 47 3.59 -2.94 10.91
CA HIS A 47 2.41 -2.22 10.43
C HIS A 47 2.24 -2.39 8.91
N VAL A 48 3.30 -2.14 8.15
CA VAL A 48 3.30 -2.25 6.68
C VAL A 48 2.83 -3.63 6.21
N LYS A 49 3.31 -4.70 6.89
CA LYS A 49 2.92 -6.08 6.57
C LYS A 49 1.45 -6.35 6.90
N ARG A 50 0.99 -5.92 8.08
CA ARG A 50 -0.40 -6.12 8.48
C ARG A 50 -1.38 -5.37 7.58
N VAL A 51 -1.08 -4.11 7.23
CA VAL A 51 -1.89 -3.34 6.27
C VAL A 51 -1.98 -4.06 4.92
N ALA A 52 -0.89 -4.67 4.43
CA ALA A 52 -0.91 -5.46 3.21
C ALA A 52 -1.85 -6.66 3.32
N GLU A 53 -1.72 -7.46 4.38
CA GLU A 53 -2.57 -8.64 4.60
C GLU A 53 -4.05 -8.27 4.76
N TYR A 54 -4.36 -7.23 5.54
CA TYR A 54 -5.73 -6.74 5.67
C TYR A 54 -6.28 -6.22 4.34
N SER A 55 -5.47 -5.50 3.57
CA SER A 55 -5.88 -5.03 2.24
C SER A 55 -6.20 -6.19 1.30
N ARG A 56 -5.39 -7.25 1.30
CA ARG A 56 -5.65 -8.45 0.51
C ARG A 56 -6.94 -9.14 0.94
N LEU A 57 -7.10 -9.37 2.25
CA LEU A 57 -8.30 -10.02 2.78
C LEU A 57 -9.56 -9.23 2.44
N LEU A 58 -9.53 -7.91 2.63
CA LEU A 58 -10.66 -7.03 2.31
C LEU A 58 -10.94 -7.01 0.80
N ALA A 59 -9.91 -7.05 -0.06
CA ALA A 59 -10.06 -7.13 -1.52
C ALA A 59 -10.82 -8.39 -1.94
N ILE A 60 -10.41 -9.56 -1.40
CA ILE A 60 -11.07 -10.84 -1.65
C ILE A 60 -12.53 -10.82 -1.16
N LEU A 61 -12.76 -10.34 0.07
CA LEU A 61 -14.11 -10.24 0.65
C LEU A 61 -15.02 -9.26 -0.10
N TYR A 62 -14.44 -8.22 -0.69
CA TYR A 62 -15.16 -7.27 -1.54
C TYR A 62 -15.52 -7.86 -2.90
N GLY A 63 -14.83 -8.92 -3.35
CA GLY A 63 -15.07 -9.59 -4.63
C GLY A 63 -14.13 -9.17 -5.76
N LEU A 64 -12.96 -8.58 -5.43
CA LEU A 64 -11.92 -8.40 -6.43
C LEU A 64 -11.34 -9.76 -6.83
N ASP A 65 -10.89 -9.87 -8.07
CA ASP A 65 -10.26 -11.10 -8.54
C ASP A 65 -8.88 -11.33 -7.86
N GLU A 66 -8.33 -12.53 -8.06
CA GLU A 66 -7.06 -12.93 -7.46
C GLU A 66 -5.92 -11.99 -7.87
N LYS A 67 -5.89 -11.60 -9.15
CA LYS A 67 -4.87 -10.72 -9.69
C LYS A 67 -4.94 -9.32 -9.05
N GLU A 68 -6.12 -8.73 -8.97
CA GLU A 68 -6.34 -7.42 -8.35
C GLU A 68 -6.00 -7.45 -6.86
N SER A 69 -6.36 -8.52 -6.17
CA SER A 69 -6.06 -8.72 -4.75
C SER A 69 -4.56 -8.82 -4.48
N GLU A 70 -3.80 -9.53 -5.32
CA GLU A 70 -2.34 -9.62 -5.24
C GLU A 70 -1.64 -8.30 -5.60
N ILE A 71 -2.17 -7.57 -6.59
CA ILE A 71 -1.68 -6.22 -6.92
C ILE A 71 -1.84 -5.30 -5.71
N LEU A 72 -3.01 -5.29 -5.07
CA LEU A 72 -3.26 -4.45 -3.90
C LEU A 72 -2.42 -4.89 -2.70
N PHE A 73 -2.29 -6.20 -2.45
CA PHE A 73 -1.39 -6.76 -1.44
C PHE A 73 0.01 -6.20 -1.56
N THR A 74 0.54 -6.18 -2.79
CA THR A 74 1.91 -5.71 -3.05
C THR A 74 2.03 -4.19 -3.08
N ALA A 75 0.96 -3.47 -3.45
CA ALA A 75 0.97 -2.01 -3.61
C ALA A 75 0.70 -1.26 -2.29
N SER A 76 -0.17 -1.78 -1.42
CA SER A 76 -0.58 -1.10 -0.18
C SER A 76 0.55 -0.78 0.80
N PRO A 77 1.66 -1.55 0.89
CA PRO A 77 2.84 -1.16 1.67
C PRO A 77 3.38 0.24 1.39
N MET A 78 3.16 0.75 0.17
CA MET A 78 3.69 2.05 -0.26
C MET A 78 2.72 3.22 -0.04
N HIS A 79 1.61 3.04 0.70
CA HIS A 79 0.63 4.10 0.92
C HIS A 79 1.25 5.38 1.46
N ASP A 80 2.19 5.24 2.36
CA ASP A 80 2.85 6.32 3.09
C ASP A 80 4.28 6.66 2.61
N ILE A 81 4.71 6.13 1.45
CA ILE A 81 6.05 6.38 0.90
C ILE A 81 6.39 7.89 0.78
N GLY A 82 5.37 8.72 0.61
CA GLY A 82 5.54 10.17 0.49
C GLY A 82 5.92 10.87 1.79
N LYS A 83 5.86 10.21 2.95
CA LYS A 83 6.38 10.72 4.23
C LYS A 83 7.88 11.07 4.14
N VAL A 84 8.62 10.49 3.19
CA VAL A 84 10.02 10.84 2.93
C VAL A 84 10.22 12.31 2.57
N GLY A 85 9.19 12.97 2.03
CA GLY A 85 9.21 14.39 1.68
C GLY A 85 8.65 15.33 2.75
N VAL A 86 8.23 14.81 3.90
CA VAL A 86 7.75 15.62 5.03
C VAL A 86 8.93 15.96 5.95
N PRO A 87 9.08 17.23 6.39
CA PRO A 87 10.12 17.61 7.33
C PRO A 87 10.01 16.88 8.68
N ASP A 88 11.15 16.46 9.25
CA ASP A 88 11.16 15.74 10.55
C ASP A 88 10.55 16.56 11.70
N SER A 89 10.70 17.87 11.66
CA SER A 89 10.10 18.78 12.65
C SER A 89 8.57 18.71 12.67
N ILE A 90 7.94 18.27 11.59
CA ILE A 90 6.49 18.08 11.50
C ILE A 90 6.13 16.61 11.71
N LEU A 91 6.85 15.70 11.04
CA LEU A 91 6.58 14.27 11.09
C LEU A 91 6.70 13.72 12.53
N ASN A 92 7.72 14.16 13.28
CA ASN A 92 8.03 13.69 14.63
C ASN A 92 7.75 14.76 15.71
N LYS A 93 6.88 15.75 15.42
CA LYS A 93 6.55 16.79 16.37
C LYS A 93 5.92 16.21 17.65
N PRO A 94 6.50 16.47 18.83
CA PRO A 94 5.87 16.09 20.07
C PRO A 94 4.63 16.98 20.32
N GLY A 95 3.43 16.41 20.12
CA GLY A 95 2.18 17.11 20.33
C GLY A 95 1.34 17.28 19.07
N LYS A 96 0.30 18.12 19.16
CA LYS A 96 -0.64 18.33 18.04
C LYS A 96 -0.03 19.24 16.97
N LEU A 97 -0.28 18.89 15.71
CA LEU A 97 0.03 19.73 14.57
C LEU A 97 -0.95 20.90 14.50
N ASP A 98 -0.45 22.11 14.19
CA ASP A 98 -1.29 23.25 13.84
C ASP A 98 -1.82 23.13 12.39
N GLU A 99 -2.66 24.07 11.96
CA GLU A 99 -3.27 24.04 10.63
C GLU A 99 -2.24 24.09 9.48
N ASN A 100 -1.16 24.83 9.63
CA ASN A 100 -0.14 24.95 8.60
C ASN A 100 0.72 23.69 8.53
N GLU A 101 1.05 23.12 9.66
CA GLU A 101 1.76 21.84 9.78
C GLU A 101 0.92 20.70 9.20
N TRP A 102 -0.39 20.68 9.48
CA TRP A 102 -1.31 19.74 8.86
C TRP A 102 -1.35 19.86 7.34
N LYS A 103 -1.33 21.08 6.80
CA LYS A 103 -1.25 21.27 5.35
C LYS A 103 0.03 20.68 4.75
N ILE A 104 1.14 20.72 5.48
CA ILE A 104 2.40 20.12 5.04
C ILE A 104 2.34 18.59 5.20
N MET A 105 1.86 18.09 6.33
CA MET A 105 1.70 16.64 6.57
C MET A 105 0.87 15.98 5.48
N ARG A 106 -0.29 16.54 5.14
CA ARG A 106 -1.19 15.99 4.10
C ARG A 106 -0.55 15.90 2.71
N LYS A 107 0.55 16.60 2.46
CA LYS A 107 1.23 16.54 1.17
C LYS A 107 1.88 15.19 0.90
N HIS A 108 2.10 14.33 1.93
CA HIS A 108 2.70 13.01 1.70
C HIS A 108 1.91 12.20 0.67
N SER A 109 0.58 12.28 0.65
CA SER A 109 -0.24 11.58 -0.34
C SER A 109 0.11 11.99 -1.79
N VAL A 110 0.26 13.31 -2.02
CA VAL A 110 0.64 13.85 -3.33
C VAL A 110 2.09 13.55 -3.66
N ILE A 111 2.99 13.62 -2.68
CA ILE A 111 4.41 13.31 -2.85
C ILE A 111 4.57 11.84 -3.24
N GLY A 112 3.92 10.92 -2.52
CA GLY A 112 3.93 9.49 -2.82
C GLY A 112 3.41 9.20 -4.22
N TYR A 113 2.28 9.78 -4.59
CA TYR A 113 1.77 9.71 -5.96
C TYR A 113 2.79 10.17 -6.99
N ASN A 114 3.43 11.32 -6.78
CA ASN A 114 4.40 11.88 -7.73
C ASN A 114 5.66 11.02 -7.88
N ILE A 115 6.09 10.35 -6.83
CA ILE A 115 7.21 9.40 -6.86
C ILE A 115 6.88 8.21 -7.77
N LEU A 116 5.64 7.72 -7.73
CA LEU A 116 5.26 6.42 -8.31
C LEU A 116 4.56 6.53 -9.68
N LYS A 117 3.87 7.63 -9.97
CA LYS A 117 2.93 7.78 -11.10
C LYS A 117 3.50 7.54 -12.50
N ASN A 118 4.82 7.75 -12.68
CA ASN A 118 5.44 7.65 -14.01
C ASN A 118 5.88 6.22 -14.36
N SER A 119 5.65 5.25 -13.47
CA SER A 119 5.98 3.86 -13.72
C SER A 119 5.06 3.24 -14.76
N LYS A 120 5.63 2.34 -15.57
CA LYS A 120 4.85 1.48 -16.48
C LYS A 120 4.36 0.19 -15.82
N ARG A 121 4.87 -0.13 -14.62
CA ARG A 121 4.56 -1.37 -13.89
C ARG A 121 3.21 -1.24 -13.18
N GLU A 122 2.37 -2.27 -13.32
CA GLU A 122 1.00 -2.30 -12.79
C GLU A 122 0.97 -2.08 -11.27
N ILE A 123 1.85 -2.76 -10.54
CA ILE A 123 1.97 -2.64 -9.08
C ILE A 123 2.30 -1.19 -8.66
N LEU A 124 3.25 -0.53 -9.34
CA LEU A 124 3.63 0.85 -8.97
C LEU A 124 2.56 1.88 -9.37
N LYS A 125 1.77 1.61 -10.42
CA LYS A 125 0.57 2.41 -10.73
C LYS A 125 -0.50 2.26 -9.64
N ALA A 126 -0.73 1.03 -9.18
CA ALA A 126 -1.65 0.76 -8.08
C ALA A 126 -1.18 1.46 -6.79
N ALA A 127 0.12 1.38 -6.48
CA ALA A 127 0.70 2.06 -5.33
C ALA A 127 0.58 3.59 -5.43
N ALA A 128 0.71 4.17 -6.63
CA ALA A 128 0.45 5.60 -6.83
C ALA A 128 -1.01 5.96 -6.52
N ILE A 129 -1.97 5.13 -6.95
CA ILE A 129 -3.39 5.32 -6.64
C ILE A 129 -3.60 5.23 -5.12
N VAL A 130 -3.07 4.20 -4.47
CA VAL A 130 -3.15 4.01 -3.02
C VAL A 130 -2.58 5.21 -2.28
N ALA A 131 -1.36 5.64 -2.60
CA ALA A 131 -0.73 6.81 -1.98
C ALA A 131 -1.58 8.08 -2.11
N MET A 132 -2.24 8.28 -3.26
CA MET A 132 -3.08 9.45 -3.50
C MET A 132 -4.41 9.40 -2.75
N THR A 133 -4.97 8.19 -2.47
CA THR A 133 -6.39 8.07 -2.12
C THR A 133 -6.68 7.42 -0.77
N HIS A 134 -5.67 6.87 -0.07
CA HIS A 134 -5.89 6.19 1.21
C HIS A 134 -6.37 7.11 2.35
N HIS A 135 -6.25 8.41 2.20
CA HIS A 135 -6.80 9.40 3.13
C HIS A 135 -8.06 10.11 2.61
N GLU A 136 -8.57 9.72 1.45
CA GLU A 136 -9.90 10.15 1.03
C GLU A 136 -10.97 9.49 1.90
N LYS A 137 -12.07 10.19 2.13
CA LYS A 137 -13.17 9.72 2.97
C LYS A 137 -14.45 9.60 2.17
N TRP A 138 -15.25 8.60 2.46
CA TRP A 138 -16.51 8.34 1.78
C TRP A 138 -17.43 9.55 1.70
N ASP A 139 -17.42 10.38 2.74
CA ASP A 139 -18.22 11.60 2.86
C ASP A 139 -17.65 12.80 2.05
N GLY A 140 -16.47 12.70 1.48
CA GLY A 140 -15.77 13.77 0.76
C GLY A 140 -14.97 14.72 1.64
N ASN A 141 -14.87 14.47 2.95
CA ASN A 141 -14.07 15.28 3.88
C ASN A 141 -12.62 14.78 4.02
N GLY A 142 -12.20 13.90 3.12
CA GLY A 142 -10.83 13.40 3.03
C GLY A 142 -9.87 14.36 2.33
N TYR A 143 -8.69 13.87 2.00
CA TYR A 143 -7.67 14.61 1.25
C TYR A 143 -6.85 13.66 0.37
N PRO A 144 -6.14 14.16 -0.64
CA PRO A 144 -5.90 15.56 -1.01
C PRO A 144 -6.92 16.14 -1.99
N ARG A 145 -7.81 15.32 -2.58
CA ARG A 145 -8.71 15.70 -3.68
C ARG A 145 -10.17 15.90 -3.25
N ASN A 146 -10.50 15.53 -2.01
CA ASN A 146 -11.87 15.54 -1.47
C ASN A 146 -12.83 14.70 -2.32
N LEU A 147 -12.36 13.56 -2.80
CA LEU A 147 -13.17 12.59 -3.55
C LEU A 147 -14.26 12.01 -2.63
N LYS A 148 -15.40 11.67 -3.21
CA LYS A 148 -16.56 11.18 -2.47
C LYS A 148 -17.06 9.85 -3.03
N GLY A 149 -17.44 8.95 -2.13
CA GLY A 149 -18.09 7.71 -2.50
C GLY A 149 -17.25 6.88 -3.47
N GLU A 150 -17.85 6.52 -4.61
CA GLU A 150 -17.23 5.67 -5.62
C GLU A 150 -16.21 6.39 -6.51
N ASP A 151 -16.12 7.73 -6.46
CA ASP A 151 -15.03 8.46 -7.11
C ASP A 151 -13.68 8.13 -6.47
N ILE A 152 -13.68 7.61 -5.23
CA ILE A 152 -12.48 7.07 -4.58
C ILE A 152 -12.21 5.68 -5.14
N HIS A 153 -11.06 5.48 -5.77
CA HIS A 153 -10.67 4.18 -6.30
C HIS A 153 -10.75 3.10 -5.22
N ILE A 154 -11.23 1.91 -5.58
CA ILE A 154 -11.44 0.81 -4.62
C ILE A 154 -10.18 0.47 -3.82
N TYR A 155 -9.00 0.53 -4.43
CA TYR A 155 -7.73 0.29 -3.74
C TYR A 155 -7.49 1.29 -2.59
N GLY A 156 -7.81 2.56 -2.80
CA GLY A 156 -7.73 3.58 -1.74
C GLY A 156 -8.72 3.34 -0.61
N ARG A 157 -9.97 2.96 -0.96
CA ARG A 157 -11.01 2.65 0.05
C ARG A 157 -10.61 1.47 0.93
N ILE A 158 -10.12 0.39 0.32
CA ILE A 158 -9.68 -0.81 1.03
C ILE A 158 -8.47 -0.50 1.91
N THR A 159 -7.44 0.16 1.36
CA THR A 159 -6.24 0.50 2.13
C THR A 159 -6.55 1.45 3.28
N ALA A 160 -7.44 2.42 3.10
CA ALA A 160 -7.87 3.32 4.17
C ALA A 160 -8.50 2.56 5.36
N ILE A 161 -9.32 1.55 5.08
CA ILE A 161 -9.91 0.70 6.12
C ILE A 161 -8.83 -0.14 6.81
N ALA A 162 -7.95 -0.76 6.03
CA ALA A 162 -6.87 -1.60 6.54
C ALA A 162 -5.92 -0.82 7.46
N ASP A 163 -5.52 0.39 7.05
CA ASP A 163 -4.65 1.28 7.81
C ASP A 163 -5.31 1.72 9.12
N VAL A 164 -6.56 2.20 9.08
CA VAL A 164 -7.30 2.59 10.28
C VAL A 164 -7.51 1.41 11.22
N PHE A 165 -7.84 0.24 10.70
CA PHE A 165 -8.04 -0.98 11.50
C PHE A 165 -6.74 -1.36 12.23
N ASP A 166 -5.62 -1.38 11.53
CA ASP A 166 -4.32 -1.65 12.14
C ASP A 166 -3.95 -0.61 13.21
N ALA A 167 -4.24 0.66 12.93
CA ALA A 167 -4.00 1.76 13.86
C ALA A 167 -4.82 1.66 15.15
N LEU A 168 -6.01 1.07 15.10
CA LEU A 168 -6.87 0.86 16.26
C LEU A 168 -6.45 -0.37 17.06
N GLY A 169 -6.02 -1.44 16.37
CA GLY A 169 -5.61 -2.71 16.98
C GLY A 169 -4.16 -2.74 17.50
N SER A 170 -3.38 -1.68 17.28
CA SER A 170 -1.97 -1.65 17.68
C SER A 170 -1.70 -0.62 18.76
N ASP A 171 -0.83 -0.96 19.73
CA ASP A 171 -0.33 0.01 20.71
C ASP A 171 0.53 1.07 19.99
N ARG A 172 0.13 2.32 20.14
CA ARG A 172 0.90 3.50 19.67
C ARG A 172 1.40 4.31 20.88
N CYS A 173 2.46 5.09 20.68
CA CYS A 173 3.09 5.88 21.76
C CYS A 173 2.11 6.74 22.58
N TYR A 174 0.93 7.04 22.02
CA TYR A 174 -0.08 7.92 22.65
C TYR A 174 -1.44 7.26 22.88
N LYS A 175 -1.63 5.95 22.50
CA LYS A 175 -2.90 5.26 22.63
C LYS A 175 -2.69 3.75 22.74
N LYS A 176 -3.30 3.13 23.74
CA LYS A 176 -3.39 1.66 23.81
C LYS A 176 -4.29 1.10 22.72
N ALA A 177 -3.99 -0.12 22.28
CA ALA A 177 -4.87 -0.87 21.39
C ALA A 177 -6.29 -0.95 21.97
N TRP A 178 -7.28 -1.01 21.11
CA TRP A 178 -8.64 -1.36 21.53
C TRP A 178 -8.64 -2.84 21.91
N GLU A 179 -9.29 -3.16 23.02
CA GLU A 179 -9.57 -4.54 23.39
C GLU A 179 -10.70 -5.05 22.50
N ASP A 180 -10.50 -6.22 21.88
CA ASP A 180 -11.57 -6.92 21.19
C ASP A 180 -12.57 -7.38 22.26
N GLU A 181 -13.67 -6.68 22.42
CA GLU A 181 -14.83 -7.22 23.10
C GLU A 181 -15.44 -8.31 22.22
N ALA A 182 -15.30 -9.57 22.66
CA ALA A 182 -15.81 -10.76 22.02
C ALA A 182 -17.36 -10.79 22.02
#